data_fa8b3aa52f0458f026dede5f7c2a0980
#
_entry.id   fa8b3aa52f0458f026dede5f7c2a0980
#
_cell.length_a   1.000
_cell.length_b   1.000
_cell.length_c   1.000
_cell.angle_alpha   90.00
_cell.angle_beta   90.00
_cell.angle_gamma   90.00
#
_symmetry.space_group_name_H-M   'P 1'
#
loop_
_entity.id
_entity.type
_entity.pdbx_description
1 polymer ?
#
loop_
_entity_poly.entity_id
_entity_poly.type
_entity_poly.pdbx_seq_one_letter_code
_entity_poly.pdbx_strand_id
1 'polypeptide(L)'
;MLTKNQINNIVNFNLSLLDEALRQTELRLKDALLTKEDLDKKTFSLLSVYLTICTGLFGISKIPVKEIETIFFSLTFLGTCFFVGIIFLISSLRTNDYGTFGRYPDTWLQEGIIDGDDQIKGYVLANILVDYQEKIKISDESNSKKIKKIDWGLMMGILAPFGFIIILFIEFFSKNL
;
A
#
# COMPACT_ATOMS: atom_id res chain seq x y z
N MET A 1 -0.46 -5.28 26.12
CA MET A 1 -1.63 -4.63 25.50
C MET A 1 -2.87 -5.14 26.19
N LEU A 2 -3.74 -4.25 26.69
CA LEU A 2 -5.00 -4.65 27.34
C LEU A 2 -5.99 -5.16 26.29
N THR A 3 -6.64 -6.28 26.61
CA THR A 3 -7.76 -6.81 25.82
C THR A 3 -9.08 -6.23 26.32
N LYS A 4 -10.15 -6.29 25.52
CA LYS A 4 -11.51 -5.87 25.94
C LYS A 4 -11.95 -6.52 27.25
N ASN A 5 -11.58 -7.79 27.45
CA ASN A 5 -11.91 -8.51 28.69
C ASN A 5 -11.14 -7.99 29.92
N GLN A 6 -9.92 -7.48 29.74
CA GLN A 6 -9.13 -6.90 30.84
C GLN A 6 -9.63 -5.51 31.22
N ILE A 7 -10.17 -4.74 30.26
CA ILE A 7 -10.75 -3.42 30.51
C ILE A 7 -11.97 -3.51 31.42
N ASN A 8 -12.78 -4.56 31.28
CA ASN A 8 -13.97 -4.78 32.11
C ASN A 8 -13.66 -4.94 33.62
N ASN A 9 -12.42 -5.26 33.97
CA ASN A 9 -11.98 -5.47 35.36
C ASN A 9 -11.29 -4.23 35.96
N ILE A 10 -11.20 -3.13 35.22
CA ILE A 10 -10.57 -1.89 35.69
C ILE A 10 -11.62 -1.08 36.48
N VAL A 11 -11.32 -0.84 37.75
CA VAL A 11 -12.23 -0.13 38.65
C VAL A 11 -12.06 1.39 38.56
N ASN A 12 -10.85 1.88 38.27
CA ASN A 12 -10.54 3.30 38.18
C ASN A 12 -9.77 3.62 36.90
N PHE A 13 -10.23 4.64 36.16
CA PHE A 13 -9.58 5.12 34.94
C PHE A 13 -8.98 6.51 35.17
N ASN A 14 -7.76 6.70 34.69
CA ASN A 14 -7.18 8.04 34.58
C ASN A 14 -7.65 8.65 33.25
N LEU A 15 -8.69 9.48 33.31
CA LEU A 15 -9.34 10.07 32.14
C LEU A 15 -8.39 10.96 31.32
N SER A 16 -7.57 11.79 31.98
CA SER A 16 -6.65 12.68 31.27
C SER A 16 -5.59 11.90 30.46
N LEU A 17 -5.12 10.78 31.01
CA LEU A 17 -4.19 9.89 30.31
C LEU A 17 -4.85 9.18 29.15
N LEU A 18 -6.12 8.76 29.31
CA LEU A 18 -6.88 8.12 28.25
C LEU A 18 -7.20 9.09 27.11
N ASP A 19 -7.57 10.33 27.40
CA ASP A 19 -7.81 11.38 26.40
C ASP A 19 -6.54 11.68 25.60
N GLU A 20 -5.37 11.81 26.26
CA GLU A 20 -4.09 12.01 25.55
C GLU A 20 -3.69 10.77 24.74
N ALA A 21 -3.88 9.56 25.28
CA ALA A 21 -3.63 8.33 24.54
C ALA A 21 -4.53 8.21 23.29
N LEU A 22 -5.80 8.61 23.40
CA LEU A 22 -6.73 8.65 22.28
C LEU A 22 -6.22 9.61 21.19
N ARG A 23 -5.85 10.83 21.58
CA ARG A 23 -5.33 11.83 20.65
C ARG A 23 -4.09 11.32 19.90
N GLN A 24 -3.13 10.69 20.61
CA GLN A 24 -1.93 10.11 20.00
C GLN A 24 -2.26 8.97 19.04
N THR A 25 -3.23 8.14 19.41
CA THR A 25 -3.68 7.00 18.61
C THR A 25 -4.38 7.45 17.33
N GLU A 26 -5.20 8.50 17.41
CA GLU A 26 -5.84 9.12 16.24
C GLU A 26 -4.82 9.71 15.27
N LEU A 27 -3.80 10.42 15.79
CA LEU A 27 -2.70 10.94 14.98
C LEU A 27 -1.97 9.80 14.26
N ARG A 28 -1.67 8.71 14.96
CA ARG A 28 -1.00 7.55 14.37
C ARG A 28 -1.85 6.87 13.29
N LEU A 29 -3.17 6.74 13.49
CA LEU A 29 -4.06 6.21 12.47
C LEU A 29 -4.10 7.12 11.24
N LYS A 30 -4.14 8.43 11.45
CA LYS A 30 -4.07 9.42 10.37
C LYS A 30 -2.78 9.27 9.56
N ASP A 31 -1.63 9.12 10.22
CA ASP A 31 -0.34 8.91 9.56
C ASP A 31 -0.34 7.63 8.71
N ALA A 32 -0.93 6.54 9.22
CA ALA A 32 -1.05 5.30 8.47
C ALA A 32 -1.92 5.46 7.20
N LEU A 33 -2.99 6.26 7.27
CA LEU A 33 -3.84 6.57 6.11
C LEU A 33 -3.18 7.52 5.12
N LEU A 34 -2.43 8.53 5.59
CA LEU A 34 -1.63 9.41 4.73
C LEU A 34 -0.55 8.61 3.99
N THR A 35 0.10 7.67 4.68
CA THR A 35 1.06 6.74 4.07
C THR A 35 0.41 5.94 2.93
N LYS A 36 -0.84 5.49 3.11
CA LYS A 36 -1.60 4.83 2.03
C LYS A 36 -1.75 5.73 0.81
N GLU A 37 -2.19 6.99 1.02
CA GLU A 37 -2.39 7.93 -0.09
C GLU A 37 -1.09 8.19 -0.85
N ASP A 38 0.03 8.33 -0.15
CA ASP A 38 1.34 8.53 -0.77
C ASP A 38 1.82 7.30 -1.55
N LEU A 39 1.55 6.09 -1.03
CA LEU A 39 1.81 4.85 -1.75
C LEU A 39 0.94 4.73 -3.00
N ASP A 40 -0.33 5.13 -2.94
CA ASP A 40 -1.22 5.15 -4.11
C ASP A 40 -0.73 6.13 -5.17
N LYS A 41 -0.35 7.35 -4.79
CA LYS A 41 0.23 8.36 -5.71
C LYS A 41 1.49 7.83 -6.40
N LYS A 42 2.43 7.23 -5.63
CA LYS A 42 3.63 6.60 -6.18
C LYS A 42 3.30 5.48 -7.15
N THR A 43 2.33 4.62 -6.80
CA THR A 43 1.89 3.52 -7.66
C THR A 43 1.31 4.03 -8.97
N PHE A 44 0.43 5.05 -8.94
CA PHE A 44 -0.13 5.64 -10.15
C PHE A 44 0.93 6.29 -11.04
N SER A 45 1.90 7.00 -10.44
CA SER A 45 3.01 7.59 -11.18
C SER A 45 3.85 6.53 -11.91
N LEU A 46 4.24 5.46 -11.21
CA LEU A 46 4.99 4.35 -11.80
C LEU A 46 4.19 3.63 -12.90
N LEU A 47 2.91 3.38 -12.65
CA LEU A 47 2.00 2.75 -13.62
C LEU A 47 1.91 3.57 -14.90
N SER A 48 1.79 4.90 -14.79
CA SER A 48 1.77 5.81 -15.93
C SER A 48 3.06 5.71 -16.77
N VAL A 49 4.23 5.71 -16.12
CA VAL A 49 5.52 5.54 -16.80
C VAL A 49 5.59 4.20 -17.52
N TYR A 50 5.22 3.09 -16.86
CA TYR A 50 5.29 1.75 -17.45
C TYR A 50 4.33 1.60 -18.63
N LEU A 51 3.13 2.14 -18.54
CA LEU A 51 2.17 2.14 -19.65
C LEU A 51 2.68 2.95 -20.84
N THR A 52 3.33 4.10 -20.58
CA THR A 52 3.94 4.92 -21.66
C THR A 52 5.03 4.14 -22.38
N ILE A 53 5.91 3.46 -21.62
CA ILE A 53 6.97 2.63 -22.21
C ILE A 53 6.38 1.48 -23.03
N CYS A 54 5.42 0.74 -22.48
CA CYS A 54 4.74 -0.35 -23.19
C CYS A 54 4.08 0.14 -24.50
N THR A 55 3.41 1.29 -24.45
CA THR A 55 2.78 1.88 -25.65
C THR A 55 3.82 2.26 -26.69
N GLY A 56 4.97 2.82 -26.28
CA GLY A 56 6.08 3.11 -27.15
C GLY A 56 6.67 1.87 -27.83
N LEU A 57 6.85 0.78 -27.06
CA LEU A 57 7.33 -0.50 -27.58
C LEU A 57 6.37 -1.09 -28.61
N PHE A 58 5.05 -1.01 -28.36
CA PHE A 58 4.03 -1.41 -29.32
C PHE A 58 4.07 -0.58 -30.60
N GLY A 59 4.36 0.72 -30.50
CA GLY A 59 4.54 1.60 -31.67
C GLY A 59 5.72 1.16 -32.54
N ILE A 60 6.87 0.86 -31.92
CA ILE A 60 8.09 0.40 -32.60
C ILE A 60 7.86 -0.94 -33.31
N SER A 61 7.12 -1.88 -32.72
CA SER A 61 6.85 -3.20 -33.30
C SER A 61 6.05 -3.16 -34.63
N LYS A 62 5.42 -2.04 -34.97
CA LYS A 62 4.67 -1.84 -36.20
C LYS A 62 5.52 -1.28 -37.36
N ILE A 63 6.77 -0.92 -37.12
CA ILE A 63 7.68 -0.38 -38.14
C ILE A 63 8.23 -1.57 -38.95
N PRO A 64 8.02 -1.65 -40.27
CA PRO A 64 8.50 -2.76 -41.08
C PRO A 64 9.99 -2.57 -41.42
N VAL A 65 10.86 -2.76 -40.43
CA VAL A 65 12.31 -2.67 -40.62
C VAL A 65 12.90 -4.07 -40.53
N LYS A 66 13.59 -4.55 -41.57
CA LYS A 66 14.30 -5.85 -41.56
C LYS A 66 15.27 -6.01 -40.37
N GLU A 67 15.71 -4.90 -39.79
CA GLU A 67 16.60 -4.85 -38.65
C GLU A 67 15.91 -5.16 -37.31
N ILE A 68 14.57 -5.10 -37.24
CA ILE A 68 13.81 -5.41 -36.02
C ILE A 68 13.91 -6.88 -35.64
N GLU A 69 14.08 -7.79 -36.60
CA GLU A 69 14.30 -9.21 -36.30
C GLU A 69 15.52 -9.42 -35.41
N THR A 70 16.53 -8.52 -35.51
CA THR A 70 17.76 -8.59 -34.75
C THR A 70 17.60 -8.23 -33.28
N ILE A 71 16.60 -7.39 -32.94
CA ILE A 71 16.38 -6.89 -31.59
C ILE A 71 15.04 -7.37 -31.02
N PHE A 72 14.37 -8.30 -31.72
CA PHE A 72 13.02 -8.75 -31.35
C PHE A 72 12.97 -9.40 -29.96
N PHE A 73 13.95 -10.25 -29.66
CA PHE A 73 14.00 -10.93 -28.35
C PHE A 73 14.28 -9.93 -27.20
N SER A 74 15.18 -8.98 -27.43
CA SER A 74 15.49 -7.92 -26.44
C SER A 74 14.27 -7.04 -26.15
N LEU A 75 13.51 -6.64 -27.20
CA LEU A 75 12.29 -5.86 -27.06
C LEU A 75 11.17 -6.65 -26.37
N THR A 76 11.02 -7.95 -26.70
CA THR A 76 10.04 -8.83 -26.06
C THR A 76 10.35 -8.99 -24.58
N PHE A 77 11.61 -9.21 -24.21
CA PHE A 77 12.03 -9.28 -22.80
C PHE A 77 11.71 -8.00 -22.05
N LEU A 78 12.06 -6.85 -22.63
CA LEU A 78 11.81 -5.52 -22.07
C LEU A 78 10.30 -5.32 -21.82
N GLY A 79 9.46 -5.61 -22.82
CA GLY A 79 8.00 -5.51 -22.73
C GLY A 79 7.44 -6.43 -21.67
N THR A 80 7.93 -7.67 -21.59
CA THR A 80 7.48 -8.66 -20.59
C THR A 80 7.80 -8.19 -19.16
N CYS A 81 8.98 -7.66 -18.91
CA CYS A 81 9.37 -7.14 -17.58
C CYS A 81 8.45 -5.98 -17.16
N PHE A 82 8.20 -5.01 -18.04
CA PHE A 82 7.30 -3.91 -17.73
C PHE A 82 5.85 -4.38 -17.53
N PHE A 83 5.39 -5.34 -18.33
CA PHE A 83 4.05 -5.91 -18.17
C PHE A 83 3.87 -6.61 -16.82
N VAL A 84 4.85 -7.41 -16.40
CA VAL A 84 4.86 -8.03 -15.05
C VAL A 84 4.89 -6.95 -13.97
N GLY A 85 5.70 -5.90 -14.14
CA GLY A 85 5.74 -4.75 -13.23
C GLY A 85 4.36 -4.09 -13.09
N ILE A 86 3.63 -3.88 -14.18
CA ILE A 86 2.26 -3.35 -14.19
C ILE A 86 1.31 -4.23 -13.36
N ILE A 87 1.40 -5.56 -13.49
CA ILE A 87 0.57 -6.50 -12.70
C ILE A 87 0.82 -6.32 -11.20
N PHE A 88 2.08 -6.20 -10.77
CA PHE A 88 2.40 -5.94 -9.36
C PHE A 88 1.85 -4.59 -8.88
N LEU A 89 1.99 -3.53 -9.69
CA LEU A 89 1.48 -2.19 -9.36
C LEU A 89 -0.04 -2.18 -9.25
N ILE A 90 -0.77 -2.78 -10.19
CA ILE A 90 -2.23 -2.91 -10.11
C ILE A 90 -2.64 -3.74 -8.89
N SER A 91 -1.92 -4.83 -8.60
CA SER A 91 -2.17 -5.65 -7.41
C SER A 91 -1.94 -4.87 -6.11
N SER A 92 -1.04 -3.87 -6.10
CA SER A 92 -0.83 -3.00 -4.93
C SER A 92 -2.03 -2.09 -4.68
N LEU A 93 -2.67 -1.56 -5.72
CA LEU A 93 -3.86 -0.70 -5.63
C LEU A 93 -5.09 -1.45 -5.09
N ARG A 94 -5.16 -2.77 -5.29
CA ARG A 94 -6.26 -3.61 -4.78
C ARG A 94 -6.15 -3.94 -3.28
N THR A 95 -5.07 -3.55 -2.62
CA THR A 95 -4.91 -3.78 -1.17
C THR A 95 -5.69 -2.69 -0.42
N ASN A 96 -6.89 -3.04 0.08
CA ASN A 96 -7.86 -2.08 0.61
C ASN A 96 -8.27 -2.34 2.09
N ASP A 97 -7.55 -3.19 2.81
CA ASP A 97 -7.85 -3.47 4.22
C ASP A 97 -7.27 -2.35 5.10
N TYR A 98 -8.03 -1.29 5.30
CA TYR A 98 -7.63 -0.14 6.12
C TYR A 98 -8.69 0.16 7.18
N GLY A 99 -8.23 0.49 8.39
CA GLY A 99 -9.08 1.00 9.44
C GLY A 99 -9.63 2.39 9.07
N THR A 100 -10.88 2.64 9.39
CA THR A 100 -11.54 3.94 9.21
C THR A 100 -11.63 4.68 10.52
N PHE A 101 -11.61 6.03 10.46
CA PHE A 101 -11.87 6.87 11.63
C PHE A 101 -13.32 6.75 12.10
N GLY A 102 -13.49 6.95 13.41
CA GLY A 102 -14.79 7.07 14.03
C GLY A 102 -15.51 5.75 14.29
N ARG A 103 -16.59 5.85 14.99
CA ARG A 103 -17.60 4.81 15.22
C ARG A 103 -18.94 5.31 14.71
N TYR A 104 -19.87 4.40 14.48
CA TYR A 104 -21.25 4.77 14.17
C TYR A 104 -21.85 5.59 15.32
N PRO A 105 -22.67 6.63 15.03
CA PRO A 105 -23.29 7.46 16.05
C PRO A 105 -24.04 6.68 17.13
N ASP A 106 -24.65 5.57 16.75
CA ASP A 106 -25.43 4.70 17.67
C ASP A 106 -24.63 4.19 18.87
N THR A 107 -23.28 4.10 18.73
CA THR A 107 -22.40 3.70 19.84
C THR A 107 -22.19 4.79 20.88
N TRP A 108 -22.50 6.06 20.55
CA TRP A 108 -22.36 7.23 21.41
C TRP A 108 -23.66 7.65 22.07
N LEU A 109 -24.81 7.21 21.55
CA LEU A 109 -26.15 7.57 22.03
C LEU A 109 -26.69 6.60 23.08
N GLN A 110 -25.83 5.86 23.77
CA GLN A 110 -26.23 5.02 24.89
C GLN A 110 -26.46 5.87 26.16
N GLU A 111 -27.55 5.63 26.86
CA GLU A 111 -28.00 6.43 28.04
C GLU A 111 -26.85 6.66 29.06
N GLY A 112 -26.10 5.61 29.42
CA GLY A 112 -24.99 5.74 30.37
C GLY A 112 -23.81 6.59 29.93
N ILE A 113 -23.66 6.90 28.61
CA ILE A 113 -22.60 7.75 28.09
C ILE A 113 -23.04 9.22 28.15
N ILE A 114 -24.35 9.48 27.95
CA ILE A 114 -24.93 10.83 27.94
C ILE A 114 -24.97 11.40 29.36
N ASP A 115 -25.25 10.57 30.37
CA ASP A 115 -25.40 10.96 31.77
C ASP A 115 -24.05 11.23 32.51
N GLY A 116 -22.92 10.95 31.88
CA GLY A 116 -21.63 11.53 32.29
C GLY A 116 -20.92 10.92 33.51
N ASP A 117 -21.16 9.64 33.84
CA ASP A 117 -20.36 8.95 34.85
C ASP A 117 -18.91 8.75 34.35
N ASP A 118 -17.94 9.22 35.13
CA ASP A 118 -16.50 9.14 34.82
C ASP A 118 -16.01 7.69 34.62
N GLN A 119 -16.58 6.72 35.29
CA GLN A 119 -16.27 5.30 35.09
C GLN A 119 -16.71 4.81 33.71
N ILE A 120 -17.93 5.18 33.31
CA ILE A 120 -18.50 4.82 32.00
C ILE A 120 -17.68 5.49 30.91
N LYS A 121 -17.32 6.76 31.08
CA LYS A 121 -16.45 7.50 30.15
C LYS A 121 -15.09 6.80 30.01
N GLY A 122 -14.45 6.45 31.11
CA GLY A 122 -13.16 5.75 31.11
C GLY A 122 -13.24 4.38 30.40
N TYR A 123 -14.28 3.61 30.64
CA TYR A 123 -14.54 2.35 29.96
C TYR A 123 -14.70 2.52 28.44
N VAL A 124 -15.48 3.51 28.02
CA VAL A 124 -15.69 3.81 26.60
C VAL A 124 -14.41 4.23 25.91
N LEU A 125 -13.63 5.16 26.51
CA LEU A 125 -12.36 5.61 25.97
C LEU A 125 -11.35 4.45 25.84
N ALA A 126 -11.27 3.57 26.84
CA ALA A 126 -10.38 2.41 26.79
C ALA A 126 -10.77 1.43 25.68
N ASN A 127 -12.06 1.20 25.44
CA ASN A 127 -12.53 0.37 24.32
C ASN A 127 -12.24 1.00 22.96
N ILE A 128 -12.40 2.33 22.84
CA ILE A 128 -12.05 3.06 21.61
C ILE A 128 -10.56 2.92 21.31
N LEU A 129 -9.71 3.04 22.32
CA LEU A 129 -8.26 2.87 22.17
C LEU A 129 -7.89 1.49 21.64
N VAL A 130 -8.53 0.43 22.15
CA VAL A 130 -8.29 -0.94 21.66
C VAL A 130 -8.73 -1.10 20.21
N ASP A 131 -9.89 -0.57 19.84
CA ASP A 131 -10.37 -0.61 18.46
C ASP A 131 -9.45 0.17 17.50
N TYR A 132 -8.93 1.34 17.92
CA TYR A 132 -8.00 2.10 17.11
C TYR A 132 -6.64 1.40 16.96
N GLN A 133 -6.15 0.73 18.02
CA GLN A 133 -4.92 -0.06 17.92
C GLN A 133 -5.06 -1.20 16.90
N GLU A 134 -6.19 -1.88 16.88
CA GLU A 134 -6.47 -2.91 15.89
C GLU A 134 -6.53 -2.33 14.46
N LYS A 135 -7.20 -1.19 14.28
CA LYS A 135 -7.26 -0.47 13.00
C LYS A 135 -5.88 -0.03 12.51
N ILE A 136 -5.03 0.48 13.40
CA ILE A 136 -3.64 0.86 13.07
C ILE A 136 -2.87 -0.37 12.61
N LYS A 137 -2.96 -1.48 13.36
CA LYS A 137 -2.28 -2.73 13.01
C LYS A 137 -2.68 -3.22 11.61
N ILE A 138 -3.97 -3.26 11.32
CA ILE A 138 -4.50 -3.64 10.00
C ILE A 138 -3.96 -2.70 8.91
N SER A 139 -3.97 -1.39 9.16
CA SER A 139 -3.48 -0.38 8.21
C SER A 139 -1.98 -0.51 7.96
N ASP A 140 -1.16 -0.71 9.00
CA ASP A 140 0.29 -0.91 8.89
C ASP A 140 0.63 -2.21 8.14
N GLU A 141 -0.09 -3.31 8.39
CA GLU A 141 0.05 -4.57 7.65
C GLU A 141 -0.31 -4.40 6.17
N SER A 142 -1.39 -3.67 5.88
CA SER A 142 -1.82 -3.37 4.51
C SER A 142 -0.80 -2.49 3.79
N ASN A 143 -0.27 -1.45 4.44
CA ASN A 143 0.80 -0.60 3.90
C ASN A 143 2.07 -1.43 3.61
N SER A 144 2.47 -2.33 4.53
CA SER A 144 3.61 -3.21 4.33
C SER A 144 3.45 -4.14 3.13
N LYS A 145 2.26 -4.75 2.96
CA LYS A 145 1.94 -5.57 1.79
C LYS A 145 1.98 -4.75 0.50
N LYS A 146 1.49 -3.52 0.53
CA LYS A 146 1.49 -2.60 -0.61
C LYS A 146 2.91 -2.22 -1.01
N ILE A 147 3.76 -1.84 -0.03
CA ILE A 147 5.17 -1.51 -0.26
C ILE A 147 5.88 -2.66 -0.97
N LYS A 148 5.75 -3.90 -0.46
CA LYS A 148 6.37 -5.07 -1.09
C LYS A 148 5.97 -5.24 -2.55
N LYS A 149 4.70 -5.01 -2.89
CA LYS A 149 4.23 -5.12 -4.29
C LYS A 149 4.79 -4.00 -5.16
N ILE A 150 4.89 -2.77 -4.64
CA ILE A 150 5.51 -1.64 -5.33
C ILE A 150 7.00 -1.92 -5.57
N ASP A 151 7.71 -2.44 -4.57
CA ASP A 151 9.13 -2.79 -4.68
C ASP A 151 9.36 -3.86 -5.75
N TRP A 152 8.51 -4.90 -5.81
CA TRP A 152 8.57 -5.88 -6.90
C TRP A 152 8.32 -5.24 -8.26
N GLY A 153 7.33 -4.34 -8.36
CA GLY A 153 7.09 -3.57 -9.59
C GLY A 153 8.31 -2.75 -10.00
N LEU A 154 8.94 -2.04 -9.06
CA LEU A 154 10.17 -1.28 -9.29
C LEU A 154 11.34 -2.17 -9.71
N MET A 155 11.54 -3.32 -9.04
CA MET A 155 12.58 -4.28 -9.42
C MET A 155 12.44 -4.73 -10.88
N MET A 156 11.23 -5.03 -11.32
CA MET A 156 10.97 -5.39 -12.73
C MET A 156 11.35 -4.25 -13.68
N GLY A 157 11.02 -3.00 -13.31
CA GLY A 157 11.39 -1.83 -14.11
C GLY A 157 12.90 -1.58 -14.18
N ILE A 158 13.63 -1.89 -13.11
CA ILE A 158 15.09 -1.75 -13.09
C ILE A 158 15.75 -2.90 -13.87
N LEU A 159 15.28 -4.14 -13.71
CA LEU A 159 15.83 -5.30 -14.41
C LEU A 159 15.60 -5.25 -15.93
N ALA A 160 14.50 -4.62 -16.37
CA ALA A 160 14.14 -4.54 -17.77
C ALA A 160 15.25 -3.95 -18.68
N PRO A 161 15.82 -2.75 -18.42
CA PRO A 161 16.87 -2.19 -19.25
C PRO A 161 18.19 -2.99 -19.18
N PHE A 162 18.53 -3.56 -18.01
CA PHE A 162 19.73 -4.38 -17.89
C PHE A 162 19.63 -5.66 -18.71
N GLY A 163 18.50 -6.38 -18.57
CA GLY A 163 18.27 -7.58 -19.38
C GLY A 163 18.20 -7.28 -20.87
N PHE A 164 17.58 -6.17 -21.26
CA PHE A 164 17.57 -5.70 -22.64
C PHE A 164 18.99 -5.54 -23.22
N ILE A 165 19.88 -4.85 -22.51
CA ILE A 165 21.26 -4.64 -22.92
C ILE A 165 22.00 -5.97 -23.05
N ILE A 166 21.86 -6.87 -22.07
CA ILE A 166 22.54 -8.19 -22.10
C ILE A 166 22.09 -9.02 -23.29
N ILE A 167 20.78 -9.10 -23.54
CA ILE A 167 20.24 -9.88 -24.67
C ILE A 167 20.70 -9.26 -26.00
N LEU A 168 20.66 -7.93 -26.11
CA LEU A 168 21.11 -7.22 -27.31
C LEU A 168 22.60 -7.50 -27.61
N PHE A 169 23.44 -7.57 -26.59
CA PHE A 169 24.84 -7.95 -26.73
C PHE A 169 24.97 -9.40 -27.27
N ILE A 170 24.23 -10.34 -26.69
CA ILE A 170 24.24 -11.75 -27.12
C ILE A 170 23.79 -11.85 -28.59
N GLU A 171 22.70 -11.17 -28.97
CA GLU A 171 22.19 -11.16 -30.35
C GLU A 171 23.20 -10.58 -31.34
N PHE A 172 23.89 -9.49 -30.94
CA PHE A 172 24.93 -8.85 -31.77
C PHE A 172 26.12 -9.77 -32.01
N PHE A 173 26.65 -10.43 -30.94
CA PHE A 173 27.79 -11.33 -31.08
C PHE A 173 27.44 -12.63 -31.81
N SER A 174 26.26 -13.17 -31.61
CA SER A 174 25.79 -14.39 -32.29
C SER A 174 25.65 -14.23 -33.80
N LYS A 175 25.47 -13.01 -34.31
CA LYS A 175 25.36 -12.75 -35.76
C LYS A 175 26.69 -12.41 -36.45
N ASN A 176 27.71 -12.08 -35.66
CA ASN A 176 29.02 -11.75 -36.17
C ASN A 176 30.07 -12.86 -36.03
N LEU A 177 29.65 -14.02 -35.48
CA LEU A 177 30.36 -15.30 -35.48
C LEU A 177 29.78 -16.23 -36.54
#